data_3202760209e407924e8a53bfc4a81742
#
_entry.id   3202760209e407924e8a53bfc4a81742
#
_cell.length_a   1.000
_cell.length_b   1.000
_cell.length_c   1.000
_cell.angle_alpha   90.00
_cell.angle_beta   90.00
_cell.angle_gamma   90.00
#
_symmetry.space_group_name_H-M   'P 1'
#
loop_
_entity.id
_entity.type
_entity.pdbx_description
1 polymer ?
#
loop_
_entity_poly.entity_id
_entity_poly.type
_entity_poly.pdbx_seq_one_letter_code
_entity_poly.pdbx_strand_id
1 'polypeptide(L)'
;MALNYIWIAFFIIAFIIALVKLIFLGDTEAFKTIVDSLFSSSQTAVMDIALPLAGAMTLWLGIMKIGEKAGAIRFLSRIVGPFFKRIFPEIPDNHPAMGNIMMSFSANLLGLLNAGTPLGLKAMDSLQELNPKKDEASNAQIMFLVLLTSGMQLLPVSIIAQRAIMHAKDPTDIFIPCIIATYASAVIGMIAVAIKQRIKLFDNVIISWLGGVTLFISGSVWYITTHLSKEQISTFSKITSNFLLFLIPVIFISGALIKKVNVFETFIEGAKSGFETSIKIIPYLVAMLVGIAVFKSCGALGYLNDGLRFVVAKAGLDTRFVDAMPVAYLKPLSGSGSRAMMITTMQSYGTDSFAERLGCIFNGSADTTFYIVALYFGSVGVKKSRYAISYGLLADFAGIAAAIFVGYLFFG
;
A
#
# COMPACT_ATOMS: atom_id res chain seq x y z
N MET A 1 4.82 14.87 11.27
CA MET A 1 6.06 15.21 12.00
C MET A 1 7.21 14.24 11.70
N ALA A 2 7.03 12.91 11.76
CA ALA A 2 8.15 11.97 11.52
C ALA A 2 8.85 12.14 10.15
N LEU A 3 8.08 12.28 9.07
CA LEU A 3 8.62 12.47 7.73
C LEU A 3 9.52 13.70 7.60
N ASN A 4 9.18 14.79 8.29
CA ASN A 4 10.00 16.01 8.31
C ASN A 4 11.40 15.73 8.89
N TYR A 5 11.47 15.01 10.01
CA TYR A 5 12.77 14.65 10.62
C TYR A 5 13.57 13.70 9.75
N ILE A 6 12.93 12.74 9.08
CA ILE A 6 13.59 11.81 8.15
C ILE A 6 14.17 12.58 6.97
N TRP A 7 13.39 13.48 6.38
CA TRP A 7 13.82 14.30 5.25
C TRP A 7 15.00 15.20 5.62
N ILE A 8 14.93 15.87 6.78
CA ILE A 8 16.03 16.67 7.32
C ILE A 8 17.26 15.78 7.54
N ALA A 9 17.08 14.59 8.14
CA ALA A 9 18.17 13.66 8.40
C ALA A 9 18.89 13.23 7.12
N PHE A 10 18.16 12.99 6.01
CA PHE A 10 18.77 12.65 4.73
C PHE A 10 19.80 13.69 4.27
N PHE A 11 19.45 14.98 4.36
CA PHE A 11 20.36 16.06 3.95
C PHE A 11 21.53 16.26 4.94
N ILE A 12 21.24 16.25 6.24
CA ILE A 12 22.28 16.47 7.25
C ILE A 12 23.30 15.31 7.25
N ILE A 13 22.82 14.07 7.21
CA ILE A 13 23.71 12.89 7.17
C ILE A 13 24.54 12.89 5.88
N ALA A 14 23.91 13.21 4.74
CA ALA A 14 24.62 13.27 3.47
C ALA A 14 25.70 14.35 3.48
N PHE A 15 25.42 15.52 4.05
CA PHE A 15 26.40 16.59 4.18
C PHE A 15 27.57 16.18 5.07
N ILE A 16 27.33 15.57 6.23
CA ILE A 16 28.36 15.10 7.14
C ILE A 16 29.23 14.02 6.46
N ILE A 17 28.62 13.04 5.79
CA ILE A 17 29.37 11.99 5.09
C ILE A 17 30.21 12.57 3.96
N ALA A 18 29.67 13.52 3.16
CA ALA A 18 30.42 14.17 2.10
C ALA A 18 31.60 14.96 2.66
N LEU A 19 31.43 15.62 3.80
CA LEU A 19 32.50 16.36 4.48
C LEU A 19 33.61 15.42 4.99
N VAL A 20 33.23 14.29 5.58
CA VAL A 20 34.17 13.24 6.01
C VAL A 20 34.93 12.67 4.82
N LYS A 21 34.26 12.37 3.70
CA LYS A 21 34.89 11.90 2.47
C LYS A 21 35.88 12.91 1.92
N LEU A 22 35.50 14.20 1.87
CA LEU A 22 36.38 15.26 1.39
C LEU A 22 37.62 15.41 2.27
N ILE A 23 37.46 15.51 3.61
CA ILE A 23 38.55 15.81 4.52
C ILE A 23 39.49 14.61 4.76
N PHE A 24 38.92 13.42 4.96
CA PHE A 24 39.71 12.25 5.37
C PHE A 24 40.05 11.30 4.22
N LEU A 25 39.23 11.29 3.14
CA LEU A 25 39.48 10.42 1.97
C LEU A 25 39.95 11.18 0.73
N GLY A 26 39.98 12.53 0.77
CA GLY A 26 40.37 13.36 -0.36
C GLY A 26 39.40 13.31 -1.54
N ASP A 27 38.14 12.88 -1.33
CA ASP A 27 37.14 12.76 -2.39
C ASP A 27 36.55 14.14 -2.74
N THR A 28 37.16 14.79 -3.75
CA THR A 28 36.74 16.11 -4.23
C THR A 28 35.42 16.09 -5.00
N GLU A 29 34.96 14.91 -5.47
CA GLU A 29 33.73 14.76 -6.25
C GLU A 29 32.49 14.50 -5.36
N ALA A 30 32.68 14.25 -4.05
CA ALA A 30 31.58 13.87 -3.14
C ALA A 30 30.43 14.86 -3.17
N PHE A 31 30.71 16.17 -3.05
CA PHE A 31 29.67 17.22 -3.10
C PHE A 31 29.05 17.37 -4.48
N LYS A 32 29.83 17.30 -5.53
CA LYS A 32 29.34 17.36 -6.91
C LYS A 32 28.37 16.23 -7.20
N THR A 33 28.73 15.01 -6.82
CA THR A 33 27.85 13.82 -6.98
C THR A 33 26.51 14.01 -6.30
N ILE A 34 26.47 14.61 -5.10
CA ILE A 34 25.23 14.92 -4.38
C ILE A 34 24.42 15.98 -5.14
N VAL A 35 25.06 17.08 -5.56
CA VAL A 35 24.39 18.16 -6.28
C VAL A 35 23.84 17.69 -7.63
N ASP A 36 24.61 16.93 -8.38
CA ASP A 36 24.14 16.35 -9.65
C ASP A 36 22.94 15.42 -9.42
N SER A 37 22.93 14.66 -8.31
CA SER A 37 21.81 13.79 -7.94
C SER A 37 20.54 14.58 -7.58
N LEU A 38 20.65 15.78 -6.99
CA LEU A 38 19.51 16.67 -6.73
C LEU A 38 18.77 17.03 -8.02
N PHE A 39 19.50 17.53 -9.00
CA PHE A 39 18.92 17.99 -10.27
C PHE A 39 18.40 16.82 -11.11
N SER A 40 19.18 15.77 -11.29
CA SER A 40 18.77 14.61 -12.07
C SER A 40 17.55 13.92 -11.48
N SER A 41 17.49 13.75 -10.15
CA SER A 41 16.32 13.14 -9.50
C SER A 41 15.07 14.02 -9.54
N SER A 42 15.22 15.35 -9.51
CA SER A 42 14.08 16.25 -9.66
C SER A 42 13.49 16.19 -11.08
N GLN A 43 14.33 16.13 -12.10
CA GLN A 43 13.91 15.94 -13.49
C GLN A 43 13.22 14.59 -13.69
N THR A 44 13.84 13.51 -13.24
CA THR A 44 13.28 12.15 -13.31
C THR A 44 11.93 12.07 -12.60
N ALA A 45 11.77 12.70 -11.43
CA ALA A 45 10.51 12.72 -10.70
C ALA A 45 9.33 13.23 -11.55
N VAL A 46 9.56 14.28 -12.33
CA VAL A 46 8.51 14.91 -13.15
C VAL A 46 8.38 14.24 -14.50
N MET A 47 9.48 14.15 -15.27
CA MET A 47 9.44 13.77 -16.67
C MET A 47 9.31 12.27 -16.90
N ASP A 48 10.05 11.47 -16.12
CA ASP A 48 10.11 10.02 -16.34
C ASP A 48 9.10 9.25 -15.49
N ILE A 49 8.56 9.89 -14.42
CA ILE A 49 7.67 9.21 -13.48
C ILE A 49 6.28 9.84 -13.45
N ALA A 50 6.16 11.12 -13.05
CA ALA A 50 4.85 11.72 -12.78
C ALA A 50 4.00 11.90 -14.04
N LEU A 51 4.59 12.35 -15.15
CA LEU A 51 3.86 12.54 -16.40
C LEU A 51 3.38 11.22 -17.03
N PRO A 52 4.20 10.18 -17.16
CA PRO A 52 3.70 8.87 -17.60
C PRO A 52 2.66 8.26 -16.64
N LEU A 53 2.84 8.43 -15.34
CA LEU A 53 1.87 7.97 -14.33
C LEU A 53 0.51 8.66 -14.48
N ALA A 54 0.47 9.92 -14.94
CA ALA A 54 -0.77 10.64 -15.17
C ALA A 54 -1.68 9.92 -16.18
N GLY A 55 -1.13 9.36 -17.26
CA GLY A 55 -1.90 8.57 -18.24
C GLY A 55 -2.51 7.31 -17.61
N ALA A 56 -1.70 6.55 -16.88
CA ALA A 56 -2.17 5.34 -16.21
C ALA A 56 -3.22 5.62 -15.13
N MET A 57 -3.03 6.67 -14.32
CA MET A 57 -4.00 7.08 -13.29
C MET A 57 -5.32 7.57 -13.91
N THR A 58 -5.23 8.32 -15.02
CA THR A 58 -6.38 8.76 -15.80
C THR A 58 -7.21 7.57 -16.29
N LEU A 59 -6.57 6.58 -16.89
CA LEU A 59 -7.22 5.35 -17.36
C LEU A 59 -7.93 4.63 -16.21
N TRP A 60 -7.20 4.31 -15.15
CA TRP A 60 -7.74 3.48 -14.09
C TRP A 60 -8.80 4.18 -13.25
N LEU A 61 -8.63 5.47 -12.91
CA LEU A 61 -9.66 6.20 -12.16
C LEU A 61 -10.91 6.45 -13.02
N GLY A 62 -10.77 6.57 -14.34
CA GLY A 62 -11.91 6.54 -15.26
C GLY A 62 -12.70 5.24 -15.18
N ILE A 63 -12.02 4.08 -15.26
CA ILE A 63 -12.63 2.76 -15.13
C ILE A 63 -13.28 2.58 -13.74
N MET A 64 -12.57 2.97 -12.68
CA MET A 64 -13.08 2.86 -11.30
C MET A 64 -14.34 3.70 -11.08
N LYS A 65 -14.44 4.87 -11.70
CA LYS A 65 -15.64 5.71 -11.63
C LYS A 65 -16.86 5.06 -12.27
N ILE A 66 -16.66 4.31 -13.37
CA ILE A 66 -17.71 3.48 -13.96
C ILE A 66 -18.19 2.43 -12.95
N GLY A 67 -17.27 1.71 -12.31
CA GLY A 67 -17.58 0.71 -11.27
C GLY A 67 -18.33 1.30 -10.08
N GLU A 68 -17.94 2.49 -9.62
CA GLU A 68 -18.63 3.22 -8.55
C GLU A 68 -20.09 3.48 -8.92
N LYS A 69 -20.34 4.09 -10.09
CA LYS A 69 -21.72 4.37 -10.57
C LYS A 69 -22.50 3.08 -10.92
N ALA A 70 -21.80 2.03 -11.37
CA ALA A 70 -22.38 0.70 -11.54
C ALA A 70 -22.79 0.05 -10.20
N GLY A 71 -22.34 0.59 -9.06
CA GLY A 71 -22.73 0.15 -7.72
C GLY A 71 -21.85 -0.95 -7.14
N ALA A 72 -20.65 -1.11 -7.62
CA ALA A 72 -19.69 -2.10 -7.12
C ALA A 72 -19.41 -1.94 -5.62
N ILE A 73 -19.30 -0.69 -5.12
CA ILE A 73 -19.13 -0.41 -3.68
C ILE A 73 -20.29 -0.97 -2.88
N ARG A 74 -21.53 -0.72 -3.32
CA ARG A 74 -22.75 -1.19 -2.63
C ARG A 74 -22.87 -2.72 -2.66
N PHE A 75 -22.49 -3.33 -3.76
CA PHE A 75 -22.48 -4.78 -3.91
C PHE A 75 -21.48 -5.43 -2.91
N LEU A 76 -20.25 -4.95 -2.87
CA LEU A 76 -19.25 -5.43 -1.91
C LEU A 76 -19.65 -5.17 -0.46
N SER A 77 -20.21 -4.01 -0.15
CA SER A 77 -20.69 -3.69 1.20
C SER A 77 -21.73 -4.69 1.71
N ARG A 78 -22.59 -5.21 0.83
CA ARG A 78 -23.55 -6.27 1.19
C ARG A 78 -22.87 -7.59 1.50
N ILE A 79 -21.85 -7.92 0.73
CA ILE A 79 -21.09 -9.17 0.91
C ILE A 79 -20.34 -9.16 2.24
N VAL A 80 -19.61 -8.08 2.56
CA VAL A 80 -18.81 -7.98 3.78
C VAL A 80 -19.65 -7.65 5.04
N GLY A 81 -20.91 -7.21 4.87
CA GLY A 81 -21.78 -6.73 5.93
C GLY A 81 -21.91 -7.66 7.13
N PRO A 82 -22.24 -8.97 6.95
CA PRO A 82 -22.37 -9.92 8.06
C PRO A 82 -21.09 -10.04 8.91
N PHE A 83 -19.92 -10.02 8.24
CA PHE A 83 -18.62 -10.08 8.90
C PHE A 83 -18.37 -8.80 9.71
N PHE A 84 -18.59 -7.61 9.13
CA PHE A 84 -18.36 -6.33 9.79
C PHE A 84 -19.21 -6.16 11.05
N LYS A 85 -20.46 -6.60 11.04
CA LYS A 85 -21.32 -6.57 12.23
C LYS A 85 -20.72 -7.34 13.43
N ARG A 86 -19.93 -8.37 13.18
CA ARG A 86 -19.30 -9.18 14.24
C ARG A 86 -18.01 -8.55 14.78
N ILE A 87 -17.24 -7.86 13.94
CA ILE A 87 -15.99 -7.23 14.38
C ILE A 87 -16.19 -5.81 14.95
N PHE A 88 -17.40 -5.23 14.82
CA PHE A 88 -17.79 -3.95 15.40
C PHE A 88 -18.99 -4.08 16.34
N PRO A 89 -18.89 -4.87 17.44
CA PRO A 89 -20.04 -5.17 18.31
C PRO A 89 -20.56 -3.95 19.11
N GLU A 90 -19.75 -2.89 19.22
CA GLU A 90 -20.13 -1.66 19.94
C GLU A 90 -21.01 -0.71 19.11
N ILE A 91 -21.17 -0.97 17.80
CA ILE A 91 -22.02 -0.14 16.94
C ILE A 91 -23.46 -0.64 17.00
N PRO A 92 -24.43 0.20 17.41
CA PRO A 92 -25.83 -0.18 17.46
C PRO A 92 -26.38 -0.59 16.09
N ASP A 93 -27.31 -1.54 16.08
CA ASP A 93 -28.03 -1.92 14.86
C ASP A 93 -28.69 -0.68 14.22
N ASN A 94 -28.61 -0.59 12.90
CA ASN A 94 -29.12 0.52 12.08
C ASN A 94 -28.41 1.87 12.25
N HIS A 95 -27.31 1.97 13.00
CA HIS A 95 -26.53 3.20 13.08
C HIS A 95 -25.76 3.43 11.75
N PRO A 96 -25.73 4.68 11.21
CA PRO A 96 -25.08 4.97 9.92
C PRO A 96 -23.59 4.65 9.89
N ALA A 97 -22.91 4.61 11.04
CA ALA A 97 -21.49 4.26 11.14
C ALA A 97 -21.16 2.92 10.46
N MET A 98 -22.00 1.88 10.67
CA MET A 98 -21.79 0.57 10.06
C MET A 98 -21.82 0.65 8.52
N GLY A 99 -22.79 1.35 7.96
CA GLY A 99 -22.89 1.56 6.50
C GLY A 99 -21.70 2.33 5.94
N ASN A 100 -21.27 3.39 6.63
CA ASN A 100 -20.12 4.21 6.22
C ASN A 100 -18.80 3.44 6.29
N ILE A 101 -18.57 2.63 7.33
CA ILE A 101 -17.41 1.73 7.45
C ILE A 101 -17.38 0.74 6.28
N MET A 102 -18.49 0.04 6.03
CA MET A 102 -18.57 -0.96 4.94
C MET A 102 -18.34 -0.32 3.56
N MET A 103 -18.88 0.88 3.33
CA MET A 103 -18.64 1.60 2.07
C MET A 103 -17.20 2.03 1.92
N SER A 104 -16.58 2.57 2.99
CA SER A 104 -15.17 2.97 2.98
C SER A 104 -14.24 1.77 2.72
N PHE A 105 -14.47 0.68 3.45
CA PHE A 105 -13.69 -0.55 3.25
C PHE A 105 -13.86 -1.11 1.84
N SER A 106 -15.08 -1.15 1.32
CA SER A 106 -15.36 -1.64 -0.04
C SER A 106 -14.73 -0.76 -1.12
N ALA A 107 -14.69 0.55 -0.91
CA ALA A 107 -14.00 1.48 -1.82
C ALA A 107 -12.49 1.24 -1.81
N ASN A 108 -11.88 1.06 -0.63
CA ASN A 108 -10.46 0.75 -0.49
C ASN A 108 -10.14 -0.63 -1.10
N LEU A 109 -10.97 -1.63 -0.88
CA LEU A 109 -10.82 -2.97 -1.45
C LEU A 109 -10.79 -2.93 -2.98
N LEU A 110 -11.58 -2.06 -3.59
CA LEU A 110 -11.59 -1.83 -5.04
C LEU A 110 -10.43 -0.91 -5.52
N GLY A 111 -9.62 -0.35 -4.62
CA GLY A 111 -8.58 0.61 -4.99
C GLY A 111 -9.11 2.00 -5.39
N LEU A 112 -10.35 2.34 -4.98
CA LEU A 112 -11.00 3.63 -5.22
C LEU A 112 -10.50 4.70 -4.24
N LEU A 113 -9.23 5.09 -4.34
CA LEU A 113 -8.58 6.01 -3.40
C LEU A 113 -9.35 7.32 -3.21
N ASN A 114 -9.90 7.89 -4.29
CA ASN A 114 -10.64 9.15 -4.25
C ASN A 114 -12.00 9.03 -3.54
N ALA A 115 -12.62 7.85 -3.56
CA ALA A 115 -13.86 7.57 -2.83
C ALA A 115 -13.59 7.04 -1.41
N GLY A 116 -12.51 6.31 -1.22
CA GLY A 116 -12.15 5.68 0.05
C GLY A 116 -11.95 6.69 1.18
N THR A 117 -11.17 7.75 0.94
CA THR A 117 -10.88 8.77 1.96
C THR A 117 -12.12 9.55 2.42
N PRO A 118 -12.96 10.15 1.54
CA PRO A 118 -14.17 10.81 1.99
C PRO A 118 -15.16 9.90 2.72
N LEU A 119 -15.30 8.66 2.26
CA LEU A 119 -16.16 7.67 2.91
C LEU A 119 -15.60 7.28 4.29
N GLY A 120 -14.28 7.17 4.41
CA GLY A 120 -13.61 6.90 5.68
C GLY A 120 -13.74 8.05 6.69
N LEU A 121 -13.61 9.30 6.23
CA LEU A 121 -13.85 10.47 7.07
C LEU A 121 -15.29 10.49 7.59
N LYS A 122 -16.27 10.21 6.72
CA LYS A 122 -17.67 10.10 7.11
C LYS A 122 -17.93 8.94 8.08
N ALA A 123 -17.20 7.84 7.93
CA ALA A 123 -17.24 6.74 8.90
C ALA A 123 -16.68 7.18 10.26
N MET A 124 -15.58 7.93 10.28
CA MET A 124 -15.00 8.46 11.51
C MET A 124 -15.91 9.46 12.20
N ASP A 125 -16.57 10.36 11.47
CA ASP A 125 -17.57 11.28 12.02
C ASP A 125 -18.70 10.50 12.72
N SER A 126 -19.27 9.50 12.03
CA SER A 126 -20.32 8.66 12.60
C SER A 126 -19.86 7.85 13.82
N LEU A 127 -18.60 7.40 13.82
CA LEU A 127 -18.01 6.72 14.98
C LEU A 127 -17.75 7.68 16.13
N GLN A 128 -17.41 8.94 15.84
CA GLN A 128 -17.20 9.98 16.85
C GLN A 128 -18.52 10.39 17.54
N GLU A 129 -19.65 10.30 16.85
CA GLU A 129 -20.97 10.48 17.47
C GLU A 129 -21.21 9.47 18.59
N LEU A 130 -20.79 8.22 18.38
CA LEU A 130 -20.92 7.12 19.35
C LEU A 130 -19.83 7.15 20.44
N ASN A 131 -18.75 7.90 20.24
CA ASN A 131 -17.62 7.90 21.14
C ASN A 131 -17.92 8.68 22.44
N PRO A 132 -17.90 8.04 23.62
CA PRO A 132 -18.18 8.72 24.89
C PRO A 132 -17.06 9.67 25.31
N LYS A 133 -15.81 9.43 24.87
CA LYS A 133 -14.64 10.23 25.18
C LYS A 133 -14.11 10.88 23.91
N LYS A 134 -14.51 12.13 23.66
CA LYS A 134 -14.25 12.80 22.39
C LYS A 134 -12.75 13.03 22.06
N ASP A 135 -11.88 13.10 23.04
CA ASP A 135 -10.43 13.29 22.90
C ASP A 135 -9.62 11.96 22.86
N GLU A 136 -10.26 10.83 23.13
CA GLU A 136 -9.65 9.51 23.18
C GLU A 136 -10.28 8.56 22.15
N ALA A 137 -9.49 7.79 21.43
CA ALA A 137 -9.98 6.86 20.41
C ALA A 137 -10.87 5.76 21.02
N SER A 138 -12.05 5.52 20.45
CA SER A 138 -12.92 4.39 20.82
C SER A 138 -12.39 3.07 20.23
N ASN A 139 -12.86 1.94 20.76
CA ASN A 139 -12.47 0.62 20.22
C ASN A 139 -12.90 0.47 18.75
N ALA A 140 -14.10 0.90 18.39
CA ALA A 140 -14.57 0.85 17.00
C ALA A 140 -13.71 1.71 16.08
N GLN A 141 -13.31 2.92 16.49
CA GLN A 141 -12.39 3.76 15.73
C GLN A 141 -11.03 3.10 15.53
N ILE A 142 -10.48 2.45 16.56
CA ILE A 142 -9.19 1.76 16.47
C ILE A 142 -9.28 0.56 15.51
N MET A 143 -10.32 -0.27 15.64
CA MET A 143 -10.53 -1.39 14.71
C MET A 143 -10.64 -0.91 13.27
N PHE A 144 -11.42 0.14 13.03
CA PHE A 144 -11.57 0.73 11.70
C PHE A 144 -10.24 1.24 11.14
N LEU A 145 -9.45 1.97 11.93
CA LEU A 145 -8.15 2.47 11.48
C LEU A 145 -7.15 1.35 11.19
N VAL A 146 -7.08 0.30 12.02
CA VAL A 146 -6.17 -0.82 11.79
C VAL A 146 -6.55 -1.59 10.51
N LEU A 147 -7.83 -1.72 10.21
CA LEU A 147 -8.27 -2.28 8.93
C LEU A 147 -7.92 -1.39 7.74
N LEU A 148 -7.98 -0.06 7.90
CA LEU A 148 -7.55 0.87 6.85
C LEU A 148 -6.03 0.84 6.65
N THR A 149 -5.23 0.80 7.73
CA THR A 149 -3.76 0.75 7.65
C THR A 149 -3.26 -0.54 7.03
N SER A 150 -3.98 -1.64 7.20
CA SER A 150 -3.64 -2.89 6.49
C SER A 150 -3.76 -2.77 4.96
N GLY A 151 -4.43 -1.72 4.46
CA GLY A 151 -4.43 -1.34 3.06
C GLY A 151 -4.95 -2.42 2.12
N MET A 152 -5.90 -3.25 2.55
CA MET A 152 -6.39 -4.37 1.77
C MET A 152 -6.99 -3.89 0.45
N GLN A 153 -6.26 -4.10 -0.63
CA GLN A 153 -6.64 -3.74 -2.00
C GLN A 153 -6.64 -4.99 -2.88
N LEU A 154 -7.73 -5.21 -3.62
CA LEU A 154 -7.78 -6.26 -4.65
C LEU A 154 -6.99 -5.86 -5.89
N LEU A 155 -6.79 -4.57 -6.12
CA LEU A 155 -6.16 -4.04 -7.31
C LEU A 155 -5.03 -3.07 -6.94
N PRO A 156 -3.75 -3.51 -6.97
CA PRO A 156 -2.60 -2.63 -6.77
C PRO A 156 -2.30 -1.83 -8.06
N VAL A 157 -3.31 -1.11 -8.56
CA VAL A 157 -3.31 -0.43 -9.86
C VAL A 157 -2.12 0.50 -10.04
N SER A 158 -1.82 1.31 -9.01
CA SER A 158 -0.73 2.29 -9.08
C SER A 158 0.65 1.65 -9.18
N ILE A 159 0.83 0.46 -8.59
CA ILE A 159 2.10 -0.29 -8.65
C ILE A 159 2.24 -0.94 -10.02
N ILE A 160 1.18 -1.57 -10.51
CA ILE A 160 1.16 -2.18 -11.86
C ILE A 160 1.42 -1.11 -12.92
N ALA A 161 0.77 0.05 -12.81
CA ALA A 161 0.99 1.18 -13.69
C ALA A 161 2.46 1.65 -13.68
N GLN A 162 3.06 1.75 -12.48
CA GLN A 162 4.46 2.13 -12.35
C GLN A 162 5.40 1.10 -12.98
N ARG A 163 5.16 -0.19 -12.80
CA ARG A 163 5.93 -1.25 -13.44
C ARG A 163 5.80 -1.21 -14.98
N ALA A 164 4.60 -0.93 -15.49
CA ALA A 164 4.38 -0.77 -16.93
C ALA A 164 5.18 0.42 -17.50
N ILE A 165 5.20 1.55 -16.80
CA ILE A 165 5.98 2.74 -17.16
C ILE A 165 7.49 2.43 -17.17
N MET A 166 7.95 1.64 -16.22
CA MET A 166 9.36 1.22 -16.12
C MET A 166 9.70 0.04 -17.04
N HIS A 167 8.81 -0.31 -17.98
CA HIS A 167 9.00 -1.35 -18.98
C HIS A 167 9.27 -2.75 -18.42
N ALA A 168 8.59 -3.11 -17.32
CA ALA A 168 8.62 -4.49 -16.81
C ALA A 168 8.07 -5.46 -17.88
N LYS A 169 8.66 -6.65 -17.99
CA LYS A 169 8.23 -7.69 -18.95
C LYS A 169 6.80 -8.12 -18.73
N ASP A 170 6.40 -8.23 -17.46
CA ASP A 170 5.04 -8.46 -17.03
C ASP A 170 4.73 -7.56 -15.81
N PRO A 171 4.10 -6.39 -16.03
CA PRO A 171 3.74 -5.49 -14.95
C PRO A 171 2.81 -6.10 -13.90
N THR A 172 2.10 -7.17 -14.24
CA THR A 172 1.04 -7.77 -13.43
C THR A 172 1.49 -8.95 -12.58
N ASP A 173 2.72 -9.45 -12.73
CA ASP A 173 3.20 -10.65 -12.02
C ASP A 173 3.20 -10.50 -10.49
N ILE A 174 3.26 -9.26 -9.97
CA ILE A 174 3.17 -8.95 -8.54
C ILE A 174 1.73 -8.93 -7.99
N PHE A 175 0.71 -9.10 -8.83
CA PHE A 175 -0.69 -8.94 -8.46
C PHE A 175 -1.12 -9.91 -7.36
N ILE A 176 -0.93 -11.22 -7.57
CA ILE A 176 -1.27 -12.26 -6.60
C ILE A 176 -0.44 -12.12 -5.32
N PRO A 177 0.91 -11.96 -5.40
CA PRO A 177 1.74 -11.67 -4.23
C PRO A 177 1.27 -10.48 -3.39
N CYS A 178 0.88 -9.38 -4.00
CA CYS A 178 0.36 -8.22 -3.27
C CYS A 178 -0.94 -8.54 -2.52
N ILE A 179 -1.89 -9.26 -3.16
CA ILE A 179 -3.15 -9.64 -2.50
C ILE A 179 -2.87 -10.52 -1.27
N ILE A 180 -1.97 -11.48 -1.37
CA ILE A 180 -1.62 -12.36 -0.24
C ILE A 180 -0.99 -11.55 0.90
N ALA A 181 -0.07 -10.64 0.59
CA ALA A 181 0.60 -9.82 1.58
C ALA A 181 -0.37 -8.86 2.30
N THR A 182 -1.27 -8.17 1.56
CA THR A 182 -2.29 -7.30 2.16
C THR A 182 -3.31 -8.08 2.98
N TYR A 183 -3.69 -9.26 2.53
CA TYR A 183 -4.58 -10.14 3.28
C TYR A 183 -3.97 -10.54 4.62
N ALA A 184 -2.70 -10.94 4.64
CA ALA A 184 -1.99 -11.28 5.87
C ALA A 184 -1.92 -10.09 6.84
N SER A 185 -1.60 -8.90 6.33
CA SER A 185 -1.61 -7.65 7.11
C SER A 185 -2.99 -7.40 7.75
N ALA A 186 -4.06 -7.49 6.94
CA ALA A 186 -5.42 -7.24 7.39
C ALA A 186 -5.89 -8.24 8.45
N VAL A 187 -5.64 -9.52 8.23
CA VAL A 187 -6.07 -10.59 9.15
C VAL A 187 -5.31 -10.49 10.47
N ILE A 188 -3.99 -10.33 10.45
CA ILE A 188 -3.18 -10.27 11.66
C ILE A 188 -3.49 -8.99 12.44
N GLY A 189 -3.59 -7.84 11.77
CA GLY A 189 -3.99 -6.57 12.41
C GLY A 189 -5.37 -6.66 13.06
N MET A 190 -6.36 -7.18 12.33
CA MET A 190 -7.71 -7.38 12.84
C MET A 190 -7.77 -8.36 14.04
N ILE A 191 -7.10 -9.52 13.93
CA ILE A 191 -7.08 -10.51 15.03
C ILE A 191 -6.43 -9.90 16.26
N ALA A 192 -5.31 -9.20 16.11
CA ALA A 192 -4.61 -8.57 17.22
C ALA A 192 -5.51 -7.53 17.94
N VAL A 193 -6.21 -6.67 17.19
CA VAL A 193 -7.18 -5.72 17.76
C VAL A 193 -8.36 -6.45 18.39
N ALA A 194 -8.90 -7.47 17.75
CA ALA A 194 -10.03 -8.24 18.26
C ALA A 194 -9.70 -8.92 19.59
N ILE A 195 -8.50 -9.50 19.74
CA ILE A 195 -8.01 -10.06 21.00
C ILE A 195 -7.94 -8.96 22.08
N LYS A 196 -7.37 -7.80 21.75
CA LYS A 196 -7.27 -6.67 22.69
C LYS A 196 -8.63 -6.15 23.14
N GLN A 197 -9.60 -6.15 22.23
CA GLN A 197 -10.97 -5.69 22.48
C GLN A 197 -11.89 -6.81 23.04
N ARG A 198 -11.37 -8.03 23.20
CA ARG A 198 -12.12 -9.22 23.66
C ARG A 198 -13.33 -9.53 22.76
N ILE A 199 -13.21 -9.30 21.46
CA ILE A 199 -14.22 -9.69 20.47
C ILE A 199 -14.19 -11.21 20.34
N LYS A 200 -15.37 -11.83 20.25
CA LYS A 200 -15.51 -13.29 20.11
C LYS A 200 -15.10 -13.73 18.70
N LEU A 201 -13.82 -14.05 18.52
CA LEU A 201 -13.28 -14.52 17.23
C LEU A 201 -13.83 -15.88 16.78
N PHE A 202 -14.28 -16.72 17.72
CA PHE A 202 -14.88 -18.03 17.47
C PHE A 202 -16.39 -17.94 17.14
N ASP A 203 -16.83 -16.83 16.54
CA ASP A 203 -18.16 -16.70 15.94
C ASP A 203 -18.19 -17.39 14.57
N ASN A 204 -19.27 -18.14 14.28
CA ASN A 204 -19.40 -18.91 13.03
C ASN A 204 -19.25 -18.04 11.78
N VAL A 205 -19.69 -16.79 11.83
CA VAL A 205 -19.58 -15.86 10.69
C VAL A 205 -18.13 -15.46 10.50
N ILE A 206 -17.41 -15.12 11.57
CA ILE A 206 -15.99 -14.74 11.51
C ILE A 206 -15.16 -15.93 11.01
N ILE A 207 -15.37 -17.13 11.59
CA ILE A 207 -14.64 -18.34 11.19
C ILE A 207 -14.93 -18.70 9.74
N SER A 208 -16.19 -18.65 9.30
CA SER A 208 -16.54 -18.97 7.91
C SER A 208 -15.90 -17.99 6.92
N TRP A 209 -15.88 -16.70 7.25
CA TRP A 209 -15.27 -15.68 6.38
C TRP A 209 -13.74 -15.78 6.37
N LEU A 210 -13.09 -15.70 7.53
CA LEU A 210 -11.64 -15.75 7.62
C LEU A 210 -11.12 -17.14 7.24
N GLY A 211 -11.74 -18.20 7.77
CA GLY A 211 -11.38 -19.58 7.45
C GLY A 211 -11.57 -19.88 5.98
N GLY A 212 -12.70 -19.50 5.38
CA GLY A 212 -12.97 -19.69 3.97
C GLY A 212 -11.95 -18.99 3.06
N VAL A 213 -11.68 -17.71 3.30
CA VAL A 213 -10.68 -16.96 2.50
C VAL A 213 -9.27 -17.49 2.76
N THR A 214 -8.90 -17.77 4.02
CA THR A 214 -7.59 -18.32 4.35
C THR A 214 -7.38 -19.70 3.72
N LEU A 215 -8.38 -20.59 3.78
CA LEU A 215 -8.33 -21.91 3.14
C LEU A 215 -8.23 -21.79 1.62
N PHE A 216 -8.96 -20.86 1.02
CA PHE A 216 -8.86 -20.63 -0.42
C PHE A 216 -7.46 -20.15 -0.81
N ILE A 217 -6.91 -19.16 -0.10
CA ILE A 217 -5.56 -18.64 -0.39
C ILE A 217 -4.50 -19.71 -0.11
N SER A 218 -4.50 -20.33 1.08
CA SER A 218 -3.51 -21.34 1.46
C SER A 218 -3.62 -22.61 0.60
N GLY A 219 -4.83 -23.03 0.28
CA GLY A 219 -5.08 -24.15 -0.64
C GLY A 219 -4.60 -23.86 -2.06
N SER A 220 -4.83 -22.63 -2.56
CA SER A 220 -4.30 -22.19 -3.86
C SER A 220 -2.77 -22.15 -3.86
N VAL A 221 -2.16 -21.57 -2.82
CA VAL A 221 -0.70 -21.55 -2.66
C VAL A 221 -0.14 -22.96 -2.59
N TRP A 222 -0.72 -23.82 -1.76
CA TRP A 222 -0.31 -25.22 -1.64
C TRP A 222 -0.42 -25.97 -2.97
N TYR A 223 -1.54 -25.84 -3.68
CA TYR A 223 -1.73 -26.45 -4.98
C TYR A 223 -0.69 -25.99 -5.99
N ILE A 224 -0.48 -24.67 -6.08
CA ILE A 224 0.49 -24.05 -6.98
C ILE A 224 1.91 -24.54 -6.69
N THR A 225 2.31 -24.60 -5.42
CA THR A 225 3.69 -24.98 -5.03
C THR A 225 3.97 -26.46 -5.14
N THR A 226 2.95 -27.32 -5.01
CA THR A 226 3.14 -28.79 -5.05
C THR A 226 2.96 -29.38 -6.45
N HIS A 227 2.16 -28.74 -7.31
CA HIS A 227 1.79 -29.32 -8.61
C HIS A 227 2.35 -28.57 -9.82
N LEU A 228 2.85 -27.34 -9.63
CA LEU A 228 3.36 -26.52 -10.73
C LEU A 228 4.88 -26.31 -10.60
N SER A 229 5.58 -26.40 -11.74
CA SER A 229 6.98 -25.97 -11.82
C SER A 229 7.10 -24.44 -11.71
N LYS A 230 8.30 -23.91 -11.43
CA LYS A 230 8.51 -22.46 -11.35
C LYS A 230 8.07 -21.71 -12.61
N GLU A 231 8.28 -22.27 -13.79
CA GLU A 231 7.83 -21.69 -15.08
C GLU A 231 6.31 -21.71 -15.19
N GLN A 232 5.66 -22.81 -14.77
CA GLN A 232 4.21 -22.91 -14.76
C GLN A 232 3.57 -21.96 -13.75
N ILE A 233 4.20 -21.76 -12.57
CA ILE A 233 3.76 -20.75 -11.57
C ILE A 233 3.79 -19.35 -12.19
N SER A 234 4.88 -19.00 -12.85
CA SER A 234 5.02 -17.70 -13.52
C SER A 234 3.95 -17.52 -14.60
N THR A 235 3.77 -18.53 -15.47
CA THR A 235 2.77 -18.51 -16.55
C THR A 235 1.34 -18.43 -15.99
N PHE A 236 1.02 -19.23 -14.97
CA PHE A 236 -0.29 -19.21 -14.30
C PHE A 236 -0.58 -17.84 -13.66
N SER A 237 0.40 -17.28 -12.91
CA SER A 237 0.27 -15.96 -12.30
C SER A 237 0.03 -14.90 -13.37
N LYS A 238 0.81 -14.91 -14.45
CA LYS A 238 0.67 -13.98 -15.57
C LYS A 238 -0.72 -14.04 -16.21
N ILE A 239 -1.18 -15.25 -16.59
CA ILE A 239 -2.48 -15.42 -17.24
C ILE A 239 -3.61 -14.97 -16.29
N THR A 240 -3.57 -15.45 -15.04
CA THR A 240 -4.61 -15.15 -14.04
C THR A 240 -4.67 -13.66 -13.73
N SER A 241 -3.52 -13.03 -13.52
CA SER A 241 -3.45 -11.59 -13.21
C SER A 241 -3.97 -10.73 -14.35
N ASN A 242 -3.51 -10.99 -15.58
CA ASN A 242 -3.97 -10.22 -16.76
C ASN A 242 -5.46 -10.45 -17.05
N PHE A 243 -5.94 -11.70 -16.90
CA PHE A 243 -7.37 -12.01 -17.03
C PHE A 243 -8.21 -11.26 -16.01
N LEU A 244 -7.84 -11.31 -14.73
CA LEU A 244 -8.57 -10.61 -13.66
C LEU A 244 -8.52 -9.09 -13.86
N LEU A 245 -7.36 -8.55 -14.26
CA LEU A 245 -7.20 -7.12 -14.49
C LEU A 245 -8.10 -6.60 -15.62
N PHE A 246 -8.29 -7.39 -16.68
CA PHE A 246 -9.19 -7.04 -17.77
C PHE A 246 -10.66 -7.36 -17.46
N LEU A 247 -10.92 -8.42 -16.71
CA LEU A 247 -12.29 -8.82 -16.33
C LEU A 247 -13.00 -7.73 -15.51
N ILE A 248 -12.26 -7.01 -14.64
CA ILE A 248 -12.84 -5.98 -13.77
C ILE A 248 -13.44 -4.80 -14.57
N PRO A 249 -12.73 -4.18 -15.52
CA PRO A 249 -13.32 -3.21 -16.44
C PRO A 249 -14.57 -3.73 -17.15
N VAL A 250 -14.53 -4.98 -17.63
CA VAL A 250 -15.66 -5.61 -18.32
C VAL A 250 -16.86 -5.73 -17.40
N ILE A 251 -16.68 -6.18 -16.15
CA ILE A 251 -17.76 -6.25 -15.15
C ILE A 251 -18.33 -4.87 -14.86
N PHE A 252 -17.48 -3.85 -14.69
CA PHE A 252 -17.92 -2.49 -14.39
C PHE A 252 -18.72 -1.88 -15.55
N ILE A 253 -18.24 -2.03 -16.78
CA ILE A 253 -18.93 -1.57 -17.98
C ILE A 253 -20.27 -2.30 -18.14
N SER A 254 -20.30 -3.62 -17.99
CA SER A 254 -21.53 -4.42 -18.06
C SER A 254 -22.54 -4.00 -16.98
N GLY A 255 -22.08 -3.79 -15.75
CA GLY A 255 -22.93 -3.29 -14.66
C GLY A 255 -23.47 -1.88 -14.92
N ALA A 256 -22.68 -1.01 -15.53
CA ALA A 256 -23.07 0.34 -15.92
C ALA A 256 -24.12 0.32 -17.05
N LEU A 257 -23.96 -0.56 -18.04
CA LEU A 257 -24.94 -0.78 -19.12
C LEU A 257 -26.30 -1.22 -18.57
N ILE A 258 -26.32 -2.20 -17.66
CA ILE A 258 -27.56 -2.66 -17.01
C ILE A 258 -28.26 -1.51 -16.27
N LYS A 259 -27.51 -0.60 -15.66
CA LYS A 259 -28.03 0.57 -14.96
C LYS A 259 -28.29 1.78 -15.85
N LYS A 260 -28.07 1.66 -17.16
CA LYS A 260 -28.24 2.77 -18.12
C LYS A 260 -27.38 3.99 -17.78
N VAL A 261 -26.19 3.78 -17.23
CA VAL A 261 -25.21 4.83 -16.95
C VAL A 261 -24.50 5.20 -18.24
N ASN A 262 -24.31 6.49 -18.52
CA ASN A 262 -23.46 6.95 -19.61
C ASN A 262 -21.99 6.61 -19.30
N VAL A 263 -21.49 5.52 -19.90
CA VAL A 263 -20.17 4.95 -19.62
C VAL A 263 -19.06 5.92 -19.99
N PHE A 264 -19.13 6.54 -21.17
CA PHE A 264 -18.08 7.42 -21.67
C PHE A 264 -17.93 8.69 -20.82
N GLU A 265 -19.03 9.39 -20.53
CA GLU A 265 -18.98 10.60 -19.69
C GLU A 265 -18.55 10.28 -18.27
N THR A 266 -18.99 9.14 -17.72
CA THR A 266 -18.56 8.67 -16.40
C THR A 266 -17.07 8.36 -16.38
N PHE A 267 -16.54 7.76 -17.45
CA PHE A 267 -15.10 7.57 -17.61
C PHE A 267 -14.35 8.90 -17.59
N ILE A 268 -14.80 9.88 -18.37
CA ILE A 268 -14.16 11.21 -18.44
C ILE A 268 -14.17 11.93 -17.08
N GLU A 269 -15.27 11.81 -16.32
CA GLU A 269 -15.35 12.36 -14.95
C GLU A 269 -14.27 11.76 -14.04
N GLY A 270 -14.11 10.44 -14.03
CA GLY A 270 -13.07 9.76 -13.27
C GLY A 270 -11.66 10.04 -13.78
N ALA A 271 -11.50 10.12 -15.09
CA ALA A 271 -10.25 10.41 -15.78
C ALA A 271 -9.67 11.79 -15.39
N LYS A 272 -10.53 12.83 -15.34
CA LYS A 272 -10.15 14.17 -14.85
C LYS A 272 -9.59 14.10 -13.43
N SER A 273 -10.27 13.38 -12.53
CA SER A 273 -9.82 13.19 -11.15
C SER A 273 -8.48 12.45 -11.09
N GLY A 274 -8.23 11.50 -12.00
CA GLY A 274 -6.96 10.78 -12.12
C GLY A 274 -5.80 11.70 -12.50
N PHE A 275 -6.02 12.57 -13.46
CA PHE A 275 -5.04 13.56 -13.90
C PHE A 275 -4.72 14.57 -12.80
N GLU A 276 -5.74 15.14 -12.15
CA GLU A 276 -5.57 16.04 -11.02
C GLU A 276 -4.79 15.40 -9.87
N THR A 277 -5.08 14.14 -9.55
CA THR A 277 -4.35 13.39 -8.52
C THR A 277 -2.87 13.27 -8.87
N SER A 278 -2.56 12.99 -10.14
CA SER A 278 -1.18 12.86 -10.61
C SER A 278 -0.41 14.17 -10.48
N ILE A 279 -1.03 15.30 -10.81
CA ILE A 279 -0.41 16.62 -10.62
C ILE A 279 -0.15 16.90 -9.14
N LYS A 280 -1.11 16.61 -8.27
CA LYS A 280 -0.99 16.85 -6.81
C LYS A 280 0.14 16.05 -6.16
N ILE A 281 0.51 14.89 -6.70
CA ILE A 281 1.61 14.08 -6.14
C ILE A 281 3.00 14.54 -6.58
N ILE A 282 3.14 15.34 -7.64
CA ILE A 282 4.44 15.79 -8.18
C ILE A 282 5.35 16.41 -7.09
N PRO A 283 4.90 17.41 -6.29
CA PRO A 283 5.77 18.01 -5.27
C PRO A 283 6.28 17.00 -4.24
N TYR A 284 5.44 16.04 -3.87
CA TYR A 284 5.80 14.98 -2.92
C TYR A 284 6.80 13.98 -3.53
N LEU A 285 6.63 13.64 -4.81
CA LEU A 285 7.58 12.79 -5.54
C LEU A 285 8.94 13.46 -5.65
N VAL A 286 8.97 14.74 -6.07
CA VAL A 286 10.21 15.51 -6.15
C VAL A 286 10.90 15.55 -4.80
N ALA A 287 10.20 15.97 -3.73
CA ALA A 287 10.78 16.08 -2.40
C ALA A 287 11.37 14.75 -1.93
N MET A 288 10.64 13.64 -2.10
CA MET A 288 11.08 12.33 -1.62
C MET A 288 12.19 11.74 -2.47
N LEU A 289 12.08 11.78 -3.80
CA LEU A 289 13.13 11.26 -4.68
C LEU A 289 14.43 12.02 -4.53
N VAL A 290 14.38 13.33 -4.41
CA VAL A 290 15.55 14.17 -4.15
C VAL A 290 16.18 13.83 -2.79
N GLY A 291 15.40 13.75 -1.71
CA GLY A 291 15.91 13.36 -0.39
C GLY A 291 16.56 11.97 -0.38
N ILE A 292 15.93 10.99 -1.04
CA ILE A 292 16.46 9.64 -1.19
C ILE A 292 17.73 9.62 -2.03
N ALA A 293 17.77 10.38 -3.13
CA ALA A 293 18.94 10.46 -4.00
C ALA A 293 20.15 11.04 -3.27
N VAL A 294 19.96 12.09 -2.50
CA VAL A 294 21.00 12.67 -1.63
C VAL A 294 21.53 11.64 -0.64
N PHE A 295 20.64 10.96 0.07
CA PHE A 295 21.01 9.93 1.05
C PHE A 295 21.69 8.70 0.42
N LYS A 296 21.31 8.34 -0.81
CA LYS A 296 21.93 7.27 -1.58
C LYS A 296 23.28 7.68 -2.14
N SER A 297 23.41 8.87 -2.74
CA SER A 297 24.63 9.35 -3.41
C SER A 297 25.80 9.55 -2.44
N CYS A 298 25.51 9.92 -1.17
CA CYS A 298 26.57 9.95 -0.14
C CYS A 298 27.03 8.56 0.34
N GLY A 299 26.28 7.48 0.03
CA GLY A 299 26.55 6.09 0.44
C GLY A 299 25.85 5.63 1.71
N ALA A 300 25.11 6.51 2.41
CA ALA A 300 24.45 6.19 3.70
C ALA A 300 23.47 5.02 3.60
N LEU A 301 22.71 4.95 2.52
CA LEU A 301 21.75 3.87 2.28
C LEU A 301 22.47 2.50 2.14
N GLY A 302 23.65 2.48 1.50
CA GLY A 302 24.48 1.30 1.38
C GLY A 302 24.91 0.78 2.76
N TYR A 303 25.45 1.65 3.62
CA TYR A 303 25.86 1.26 4.97
C TYR A 303 24.72 0.71 5.82
N LEU A 304 23.51 1.28 5.70
CA LEU A 304 22.33 0.77 6.39
C LEU A 304 21.96 -0.65 5.93
N ASN A 305 21.95 -0.87 4.62
CA ASN A 305 21.64 -2.18 4.04
C ASN A 305 22.74 -3.20 4.36
N ASP A 306 24.01 -2.82 4.34
CA ASP A 306 25.11 -3.71 4.67
C ASP A 306 25.09 -4.13 6.14
N GLY A 307 24.73 -3.21 7.06
CA GLY A 307 24.50 -3.52 8.47
C GLY A 307 23.39 -4.55 8.66
N LEU A 308 22.24 -4.38 7.98
CA LEU A 308 21.15 -5.35 8.04
C LEU A 308 21.55 -6.69 7.40
N ARG A 309 22.22 -6.64 6.24
CA ARG A 309 22.71 -7.85 5.56
C ARG A 309 23.64 -8.66 6.45
N PHE A 310 24.54 -7.99 7.19
CA PHE A 310 25.43 -8.65 8.15
C PHE A 310 24.65 -9.38 9.26
N VAL A 311 23.62 -8.75 9.84
CA VAL A 311 22.79 -9.35 10.88
C VAL A 311 22.02 -10.56 10.33
N VAL A 312 21.39 -10.41 9.15
CA VAL A 312 20.62 -11.47 8.50
C VAL A 312 21.50 -12.66 8.11
N ALA A 313 22.69 -12.40 7.55
CA ALA A 313 23.64 -13.44 7.18
C ALA A 313 24.14 -14.20 8.42
N LYS A 314 24.39 -13.51 9.56
CA LYS A 314 24.74 -14.17 10.82
C LYS A 314 23.62 -15.08 11.35
N ALA A 315 22.37 -14.75 11.05
CA ALA A 315 21.22 -15.60 11.38
C ALA A 315 21.05 -16.79 10.41
N GLY A 316 21.92 -16.95 9.41
CA GLY A 316 21.87 -18.02 8.41
C GLY A 316 20.72 -17.88 7.40
N LEU A 317 20.14 -16.68 7.27
CA LEU A 317 19.03 -16.40 6.36
C LEU A 317 19.52 -15.82 5.03
N ASP A 318 18.72 -16.02 3.98
CA ASP A 318 18.98 -15.41 2.67
C ASP A 318 18.87 -13.87 2.77
N THR A 319 19.84 -13.16 2.20
CA THR A 319 19.97 -11.71 2.32
C THR A 319 19.39 -10.93 1.12
N ARG A 320 18.90 -11.59 0.07
CA ARG A 320 18.39 -10.94 -1.15
C ARG A 320 17.26 -9.95 -0.89
N PHE A 321 16.42 -10.20 0.14
CA PHE A 321 15.33 -9.30 0.48
C PHE A 321 15.80 -7.95 1.04
N VAL A 322 17.03 -7.87 1.54
CA VAL A 322 17.59 -6.65 2.16
C VAL A 322 17.63 -5.49 1.18
N ASP A 323 17.85 -5.76 -0.10
CA ASP A 323 17.90 -4.74 -1.14
C ASP A 323 16.57 -3.99 -1.32
N ALA A 324 15.45 -4.64 -1.01
CA ALA A 324 14.11 -4.05 -1.06
C ALA A 324 13.68 -3.40 0.27
N MET A 325 14.35 -3.69 1.40
CA MET A 325 13.95 -3.24 2.75
C MET A 325 13.76 -1.72 2.90
N PRO A 326 14.51 -0.85 2.19
CA PRO A 326 14.25 0.59 2.24
C PRO A 326 12.83 0.98 1.89
N VAL A 327 12.14 0.24 1.00
CA VAL A 327 10.73 0.45 0.68
C VAL A 327 9.85 0.16 1.89
N ALA A 328 10.15 -0.95 2.60
CA ALA A 328 9.42 -1.39 3.78
C ALA A 328 9.58 -0.41 4.96
N TYR A 329 10.79 0.13 5.20
CA TYR A 329 11.04 1.11 6.28
C TYR A 329 10.22 2.39 6.12
N LEU A 330 10.06 2.85 4.87
CA LEU A 330 9.33 4.08 4.59
C LEU A 330 7.81 3.88 4.56
N LYS A 331 7.32 2.65 4.40
CA LYS A 331 5.89 2.38 4.20
C LYS A 331 5.01 2.87 5.36
N PRO A 332 5.30 2.57 6.63
CA PRO A 332 4.50 3.07 7.76
C PRO A 332 4.53 4.58 7.91
N LEU A 333 5.62 5.22 7.45
CA LEU A 333 5.91 6.64 7.64
C LEU A 333 5.34 7.52 6.53
N SER A 334 5.47 7.07 5.28
CA SER A 334 5.12 7.85 4.10
C SER A 334 4.81 6.96 2.89
N GLY A 335 3.58 7.01 2.41
CA GLY A 335 3.18 6.30 1.18
C GLY A 335 3.91 6.82 -0.06
N SER A 336 4.08 8.15 -0.19
CA SER A 336 4.86 8.75 -1.28
C SER A 336 6.35 8.42 -1.17
N GLY A 337 6.90 8.42 0.06
CA GLY A 337 8.29 8.02 0.31
C GLY A 337 8.56 6.55 -0.04
N SER A 338 7.70 5.65 0.38
CA SER A 338 7.78 4.23 0.03
C SER A 338 7.69 4.01 -1.48
N ARG A 339 6.79 4.74 -2.16
CA ARG A 339 6.67 4.69 -3.62
C ARG A 339 7.93 5.21 -4.32
N ALA A 340 8.48 6.33 -3.87
CA ALA A 340 9.71 6.88 -4.42
C ALA A 340 10.88 5.88 -4.23
N MET A 341 10.97 5.23 -3.06
CA MET A 341 11.97 4.21 -2.81
C MET A 341 11.76 2.96 -3.67
N MET A 342 10.52 2.54 -3.91
CA MET A 342 10.20 1.45 -4.84
C MET A 342 10.73 1.77 -6.25
N ILE A 343 10.51 2.99 -6.73
CA ILE A 343 11.01 3.44 -8.03
C ILE A 343 12.55 3.46 -8.04
N THR A 344 13.17 3.95 -6.97
CA THR A 344 14.64 3.93 -6.82
C THR A 344 15.17 2.49 -6.84
N THR A 345 14.46 1.53 -6.25
CA THR A 345 14.82 0.11 -6.28
C THR A 345 14.73 -0.44 -7.71
N MET A 346 13.67 -0.11 -8.46
CA MET A 346 13.54 -0.45 -9.88
C MET A 346 14.71 0.05 -10.72
N GLN A 347 15.11 1.30 -10.50
CA GLN A 347 16.23 1.94 -11.24
C GLN A 347 17.58 1.35 -10.85
N SER A 348 17.76 0.94 -9.58
CA SER A 348 19.06 0.49 -9.06
C SER A 348 19.36 -0.97 -9.36
N TYR A 349 18.33 -1.82 -9.28
CA TYR A 349 18.47 -3.28 -9.42
C TYR A 349 17.89 -3.79 -10.74
N GLY A 350 17.26 -2.93 -11.50
CA GLY A 350 16.56 -3.25 -12.76
C GLY A 350 15.13 -3.75 -12.51
N THR A 351 14.25 -3.46 -13.45
CA THR A 351 12.90 -4.05 -13.51
C THR A 351 13.00 -5.56 -13.68
N ASP A 352 12.04 -6.28 -13.11
CA ASP A 352 11.97 -7.74 -13.06
C ASP A 352 13.02 -8.43 -12.17
N SER A 353 13.87 -7.66 -11.45
CA SER A 353 14.74 -8.22 -10.42
C SER A 353 13.93 -8.67 -9.20
N PHE A 354 14.52 -9.57 -8.39
CA PHE A 354 13.90 -9.99 -7.12
C PHE A 354 13.64 -8.80 -6.19
N ALA A 355 14.63 -7.90 -6.07
CA ALA A 355 14.53 -6.72 -5.21
C ALA A 355 13.42 -5.76 -5.68
N GLU A 356 13.27 -5.56 -6.98
CA GLU A 356 12.21 -4.74 -7.55
C GLU A 356 10.83 -5.32 -7.25
N ARG A 357 10.60 -6.60 -7.60
CA ARG A 357 9.33 -7.27 -7.35
C ARG A 357 8.96 -7.25 -5.88
N LEU A 358 9.93 -7.54 -5.01
CA LEU A 358 9.71 -7.50 -3.57
C LEU A 358 9.42 -6.08 -3.07
N GLY A 359 10.11 -5.06 -3.59
CA GLY A 359 9.82 -3.65 -3.32
C GLY A 359 8.40 -3.26 -3.71
N CYS A 360 7.92 -3.76 -4.84
CA CYS A 360 6.52 -3.59 -5.27
C CYS A 360 5.54 -4.23 -4.30
N ILE A 361 5.82 -5.47 -3.85
CA ILE A 361 4.96 -6.17 -2.89
C ILE A 361 4.99 -5.42 -1.54
N PHE A 362 6.14 -4.94 -1.06
CA PHE A 362 6.22 -4.11 0.15
C PHE A 362 5.38 -2.84 0.04
N ASN A 363 5.45 -2.14 -1.10
CA ASN A 363 4.63 -0.96 -1.30
C ASN A 363 3.13 -1.29 -1.31
N GLY A 364 2.77 -2.47 -1.82
CA GLY A 364 1.40 -2.96 -1.90
C GLY A 364 0.88 -3.65 -0.63
N SER A 365 1.72 -4.03 0.33
CA SER A 365 1.34 -4.92 1.44
C SER A 365 0.56 -4.25 2.56
N ALA A 366 0.58 -2.94 2.68
CA ALA A 366 -0.13 -2.16 3.68
C ALA A 366 -0.38 -0.73 3.18
N ASP A 367 -1.06 0.10 3.95
CA ASP A 367 -1.11 1.55 3.77
C ASP A 367 -0.23 2.25 4.82
N THR A 368 -0.22 3.57 4.86
CA THR A 368 0.69 4.37 5.68
C THR A 368 0.09 4.63 7.06
N THR A 369 0.48 3.84 8.06
CA THR A 369 -0.10 3.88 9.41
C THR A 369 -0.10 5.28 10.03
N PHE A 370 1.03 6.01 10.03
CA PHE A 370 1.08 7.32 10.65
C PHE A 370 0.24 8.38 9.93
N TYR A 371 0.16 8.31 8.60
CA TYR A 371 -0.71 9.20 7.83
C TYR A 371 -2.19 8.95 8.11
N ILE A 372 -2.61 7.68 8.10
CA ILE A 372 -4.01 7.29 8.36
C ILE A 372 -4.42 7.72 9.77
N VAL A 373 -3.61 7.45 10.78
CA VAL A 373 -3.88 7.86 12.16
C VAL A 373 -4.01 9.38 12.27
N ALA A 374 -3.08 10.13 11.67
CA ALA A 374 -3.11 11.59 11.72
C ALA A 374 -4.33 12.18 10.99
N LEU A 375 -4.66 11.65 9.80
CA LEU A 375 -5.79 12.12 9.01
C LEU A 375 -7.13 11.86 9.70
N TYR A 376 -7.37 10.61 10.06
CA TYR A 376 -8.69 10.19 10.54
C TYR A 376 -8.95 10.59 11.99
N PHE A 377 -7.97 10.49 12.88
CA PHE A 377 -8.15 11.01 14.24
C PHE A 377 -8.13 12.55 14.28
N GLY A 378 -7.30 13.16 13.44
CA GLY A 378 -7.24 14.62 13.32
C GLY A 378 -8.57 15.22 12.87
N SER A 379 -9.27 14.57 11.92
CA SER A 379 -10.56 15.05 11.39
C SER A 379 -11.66 15.14 12.46
N VAL A 380 -11.61 14.29 13.47
CA VAL A 380 -12.62 14.21 14.54
C VAL A 380 -12.11 14.72 15.91
N GLY A 381 -10.92 15.29 15.96
CA GLY A 381 -10.35 15.88 17.17
C GLY A 381 -9.88 14.88 18.24
N VAL A 382 -9.68 13.62 17.88
CA VAL A 382 -9.09 12.61 18.77
C VAL A 382 -7.60 12.88 18.96
N LYS A 383 -7.17 13.11 20.21
CA LYS A 383 -5.78 13.44 20.57
C LYS A 383 -5.00 12.22 21.07
N LYS A 384 -5.69 11.29 21.74
CA LYS A 384 -5.10 10.09 22.33
C LYS A 384 -5.44 8.87 21.47
N SER A 385 -4.49 8.41 20.66
CA SER A 385 -4.68 7.27 19.75
C SER A 385 -4.75 5.91 20.43
N ARG A 386 -4.49 5.85 21.75
CA ARG A 386 -4.38 4.59 22.52
C ARG A 386 -3.42 3.61 21.82
N TYR A 387 -3.88 2.40 21.54
CA TYR A 387 -3.08 1.36 20.89
C TYR A 387 -3.21 1.33 19.35
N ALA A 388 -3.88 2.29 18.71
CA ALA A 388 -4.11 2.28 17.27
C ALA A 388 -2.79 2.23 16.46
N ILE A 389 -1.80 3.06 16.83
CA ILE A 389 -0.50 3.11 16.16
C ILE A 389 0.24 1.78 16.30
N SER A 390 0.31 1.24 17.52
CA SER A 390 1.04 -0.01 17.77
C SER A 390 0.46 -1.19 17.00
N TYR A 391 -0.85 -1.27 16.89
CA TYR A 391 -1.52 -2.35 16.16
C TYR A 391 -1.54 -2.11 14.64
N GLY A 392 -1.53 -0.85 14.21
CA GLY A 392 -1.28 -0.51 12.80
C GLY A 392 0.12 -0.94 12.36
N LEU A 393 1.15 -0.62 13.15
CA LEU A 393 2.53 -1.06 12.90
C LEU A 393 2.69 -2.59 12.94
N LEU A 394 1.93 -3.28 13.81
CA LEU A 394 1.91 -4.74 13.82
C LEU A 394 1.32 -5.30 12.52
N ALA A 395 0.27 -4.69 11.98
CA ALA A 395 -0.30 -5.04 10.69
C ALA A 395 0.71 -4.79 9.55
N ASP A 396 1.40 -3.63 9.56
CA ASP A 396 2.47 -3.32 8.60
C ASP A 396 3.58 -4.38 8.64
N PHE A 397 4.06 -4.72 9.84
CA PHE A 397 5.08 -5.75 10.02
C PHE A 397 4.64 -7.12 9.49
N ALA A 398 3.40 -7.51 9.77
CA ALA A 398 2.82 -8.76 9.26
C ALA A 398 2.74 -8.76 7.72
N GLY A 399 2.36 -7.64 7.12
CA GLY A 399 2.36 -7.45 5.67
C GLY A 399 3.76 -7.56 5.07
N ILE A 400 4.77 -6.95 5.69
CA ILE A 400 6.17 -7.02 5.26
C ILE A 400 6.69 -8.47 5.36
N ALA A 401 6.44 -9.16 6.47
CA ALA A 401 6.86 -10.54 6.66
C ALA A 401 6.21 -11.48 5.63
N ALA A 402 4.91 -11.32 5.40
CA ALA A 402 4.18 -12.06 4.36
C ALA A 402 4.72 -11.73 2.96
N ALA A 403 5.04 -10.47 2.67
CA ALA A 403 5.61 -10.06 1.40
C ALA A 403 6.98 -10.72 1.13
N ILE A 404 7.85 -10.81 2.15
CA ILE A 404 9.13 -11.54 2.04
C ILE A 404 8.86 -13.02 1.70
N PHE A 405 7.99 -13.67 2.47
CA PHE A 405 7.67 -15.07 2.24
C PHE A 405 7.13 -15.32 0.84
N VAL A 406 6.14 -14.52 0.40
CA VAL A 406 5.52 -14.66 -0.92
C VAL A 406 6.49 -14.27 -2.03
N GLY A 407 7.33 -13.27 -1.81
CA GLY A 407 8.40 -12.88 -2.73
C GLY A 407 9.35 -14.03 -3.05
N TYR A 408 9.80 -14.75 -2.02
CA TYR A 408 10.60 -15.97 -2.22
C TYR A 408 9.83 -17.11 -2.88
N LEU A 409 8.54 -17.24 -2.57
CA LEU A 409 7.71 -18.31 -3.12
C LEU A 409 7.50 -18.15 -4.64
N PHE A 410 7.31 -16.92 -5.11
CA PHE A 410 6.97 -16.65 -6.52
C PHE A 410 8.19 -16.31 -7.38
N PHE A 411 9.25 -15.74 -6.79
CA PHE A 411 10.38 -15.15 -7.53
C PHE A 411 11.75 -15.58 -6.99
N GLY A 412 11.80 -16.41 -5.94
CA GLY A 412 13.01 -16.86 -5.24
C GLY A 412 13.82 -17.99 -5.88
#